data_962c6ce838d15f8039f19f8a6bf81279
#
_entry.id   962c6ce838d15f8039f19f8a6bf81279
#
_cell.length_a   1.000
_cell.length_b   1.000
_cell.length_c   1.000
_cell.angle_alpha   90.00
_cell.angle_beta   90.00
_cell.angle_gamma   90.00
#
_symmetry.space_group_name_H-M   'P 1'
#
loop_
_entity.id
_entity.type
_entity.pdbx_description
1 polymer ?
#
loop_
_entity_poly.entity_id
_entity_poly.type
_entity_poly.pdbx_seq_one_letter_code
_entity_poly.pdbx_strand_id
1 'polypeptide(L)'
;DAVYIGTSALISLGCHVCQKCYTGKCNWGIATQDPYLTKRLNPNIGSRRAANLIRGWSMEIKEMLGGMGINAIESLRGNREHLRGINMAQHELEILGIKAAGMAW
;
A
#
# COMPACT_ATOMS: atom_id res chain seq x y z
N ASP A 1 -1.81 12.83 0.70
CA ASP A 1 -0.82 13.15 -0.35
C ASP A 1 0.07 11.97 -0.71
N ALA A 2 0.45 11.15 0.27
CA ALA A 2 1.30 9.99 0.06
C ALA A 2 1.07 8.93 1.14
N VAL A 3 1.45 7.70 0.85
CA VAL A 3 1.47 6.59 1.79
C VAL A 3 2.81 5.88 1.73
N TYR A 4 3.28 5.40 2.88
CA TYR A 4 4.45 4.53 2.92
C TYR A 4 4.05 3.11 2.59
N ILE A 5 4.84 2.46 1.73
CA ILE A 5 4.72 1.03 1.42
C ILE A 5 6.07 0.36 1.66
N GLY A 6 6.04 -0.89 2.04
CA GLY A 6 7.26 -1.66 2.30
C GLY A 6 7.06 -3.12 1.91
N THR A 7 6.47 -3.90 2.78
CA THR A 7 6.32 -5.35 2.64
C THR A 7 5.61 -5.76 1.34
N SER A 8 4.59 -5.03 0.90
CA SER A 8 3.90 -5.32 -0.37
C SER A 8 4.83 -5.27 -1.58
N ALA A 9 5.72 -4.27 -1.64
CA ALA A 9 6.72 -4.19 -2.68
C ALA A 9 7.70 -5.37 -2.62
N LEU A 10 8.14 -5.77 -1.43
CA LEU A 10 9.00 -6.93 -1.24
C LEU A 10 8.32 -8.24 -1.67
N ILE A 11 7.04 -8.41 -1.34
CA ILE A 11 6.24 -9.59 -1.74
C ILE A 11 6.18 -9.70 -3.27
N SER A 12 6.02 -8.59 -3.98
CA SER A 12 6.02 -8.59 -5.44
C SER A 12 7.33 -9.10 -6.04
N LEU A 13 8.45 -8.93 -5.32
CA LEU A 13 9.76 -9.45 -5.73
C LEU A 13 9.97 -10.92 -5.35
N GLY A 14 9.05 -11.53 -4.61
CA GLY A 14 9.12 -12.92 -4.17
C GLY A 14 9.41 -13.11 -2.68
N CYS A 15 9.35 -12.06 -1.86
CA CYS A 15 9.50 -12.17 -0.41
C CYS A 15 8.33 -12.97 0.19
N HIS A 16 8.63 -13.93 1.05
CA HIS A 16 7.66 -14.75 1.78
C HIS A 16 7.52 -14.35 3.27
N VAL A 17 7.96 -13.13 3.59
CA VAL A 17 7.78 -12.51 4.92
C VAL A 17 8.39 -13.35 6.07
N CYS A 18 9.57 -13.90 5.86
CA CYS A 18 10.25 -14.70 6.91
C CYS A 18 10.83 -13.88 8.08
N GLN A 19 10.81 -12.56 7.98
CA GLN A 19 11.28 -11.61 9.00
C GLN A 19 12.76 -11.76 9.42
N LYS A 20 13.60 -12.40 8.59
CA LYS A 20 15.03 -12.62 8.85
C LYS A 20 15.95 -11.65 8.08
N CYS A 21 15.43 -10.52 7.64
CA CYS A 21 16.21 -9.54 6.86
C CYS A 21 17.43 -9.02 7.61
N TYR A 22 17.33 -8.87 8.93
CA TYR A 22 18.40 -8.39 9.79
C TYR A 22 19.64 -9.29 9.78
N THR A 23 19.51 -10.56 9.38
CA THR A 23 20.65 -11.48 9.31
C THR A 23 21.54 -11.27 8.10
N GLY A 24 21.08 -10.52 7.09
CA GLY A 24 21.76 -10.38 5.80
C GLY A 24 21.79 -11.65 4.96
N LYS A 25 21.09 -12.71 5.36
CA LYS A 25 21.04 -14.02 4.67
C LYS A 25 19.66 -14.28 4.05
N CYS A 26 19.16 -13.32 3.27
CA CYS A 26 17.88 -13.47 2.61
C CYS A 26 17.94 -14.54 1.51
N ASN A 27 17.16 -15.62 1.65
CA ASN A 27 17.10 -16.70 0.67
C ASN A 27 16.60 -16.28 -0.71
N TRP A 28 15.90 -15.15 -0.81
CA TRP A 28 15.36 -14.62 -2.06
C TRP A 28 16.28 -13.60 -2.75
N GLY A 29 17.43 -13.31 -2.14
CA GLY A 29 18.42 -12.39 -2.70
C GLY A 29 18.04 -10.90 -2.58
N ILE A 30 17.02 -10.57 -1.79
CA ILE A 30 16.52 -9.19 -1.66
C ILE A 30 17.32 -8.42 -0.60
N ALA A 31 17.35 -8.91 0.64
CA ALA A 31 18.01 -8.25 1.77
C ALA A 31 19.33 -9.00 2.11
N THR A 32 20.29 -8.97 1.21
CA THR A 32 21.57 -9.64 1.37
C THR A 32 22.65 -8.99 0.52
N GLN A 33 23.90 -9.07 0.98
CA GLN A 33 25.10 -8.69 0.22
C GLN A 33 25.94 -9.94 -0.15
N ASP A 34 25.48 -11.13 0.21
CA ASP A 34 26.14 -12.39 -0.13
C ASP A 34 26.15 -12.58 -1.65
N PRO A 35 27.34 -12.74 -2.29
CA PRO A 35 27.44 -12.87 -3.75
C PRO A 35 26.70 -14.08 -4.34
N TYR A 36 26.50 -15.13 -3.54
CA TYR A 36 25.76 -16.32 -3.96
C TYR A 36 24.25 -16.08 -3.86
N LEU A 37 23.79 -15.47 -2.75
CA LEU A 37 22.37 -15.23 -2.52
C LEU A 37 21.82 -14.12 -3.43
N THR A 38 22.57 -13.06 -3.70
CA THR A 38 22.14 -11.95 -4.57
C THR A 38 21.78 -12.41 -5.98
N LYS A 39 22.43 -13.48 -6.46
CA LYS A 39 22.14 -14.06 -7.81
C LYS A 39 20.72 -14.66 -7.92
N ARG A 40 20.06 -14.91 -6.79
CA ARG A 40 18.70 -15.47 -6.77
C ARG A 40 17.62 -14.46 -7.18
N LEU A 41 17.90 -13.17 -7.02
CA LEU A 41 17.02 -12.10 -7.49
C LEU A 41 17.43 -11.69 -8.91
N ASN A 42 16.57 -11.93 -9.88
CA ASN A 42 16.75 -11.43 -11.23
C ASN A 42 16.08 -10.03 -11.35
N PRO A 43 16.86 -8.94 -11.53
CA PRO A 43 16.32 -7.58 -11.57
C PRO A 43 15.30 -7.37 -12.70
N ASN A 44 15.48 -8.02 -13.85
CA ASN A 44 14.57 -7.88 -14.99
C ASN A 44 13.20 -8.51 -14.71
N ILE A 45 13.17 -9.61 -13.97
CA ILE A 45 11.91 -10.24 -13.54
C ILE A 45 11.31 -9.43 -12.39
N GLY A 46 12.12 -9.03 -11.42
CA GLY A 46 11.70 -8.24 -10.26
C GLY A 46 11.07 -6.92 -10.67
N SER A 47 11.69 -6.17 -11.58
CA SER A 47 11.16 -4.90 -12.06
C SER A 47 9.79 -5.04 -12.72
N ARG A 48 9.60 -6.08 -13.56
CA ARG A 48 8.28 -6.35 -14.16
C ARG A 48 7.21 -6.69 -13.13
N ARG A 49 7.56 -7.48 -12.12
CA ARG A 49 6.63 -7.84 -11.02
C ARG A 49 6.24 -6.61 -10.21
N ALA A 50 7.20 -5.78 -9.83
CA ALA A 50 6.94 -4.54 -9.13
C ALA A 50 6.08 -3.57 -9.95
N ALA A 51 6.38 -3.42 -11.25
CA ALA A 51 5.57 -2.62 -12.17
C ALA A 51 4.13 -3.14 -12.27
N ASN A 52 3.92 -4.45 -12.31
CA ASN A 52 2.60 -5.05 -12.36
C ASN A 52 1.81 -4.80 -11.06
N LEU A 53 2.45 -4.84 -9.90
CA LEU A 53 1.82 -4.47 -8.63
C LEU A 53 1.31 -3.03 -8.67
N ILE A 54 2.15 -2.08 -9.09
CA ILE A 54 1.75 -0.66 -9.18
C ILE A 54 0.63 -0.45 -10.19
N ARG A 55 0.67 -1.14 -11.33
CA ARG A 55 -0.42 -1.09 -12.32
C ARG A 55 -1.72 -1.64 -11.75
N GLY A 56 -1.67 -2.78 -11.04
CA GLY A 56 -2.83 -3.37 -10.38
C GLY A 56 -3.45 -2.39 -9.38
N TRP A 57 -2.66 -1.78 -8.51
CA TRP A 57 -3.13 -0.76 -7.58
C TRP A 57 -3.74 0.45 -8.28
N SER A 58 -3.14 0.88 -9.40
CA SER A 58 -3.70 2.00 -10.18
C SER A 58 -5.08 1.67 -10.75
N MET A 59 -5.30 0.42 -11.17
CA MET A 59 -6.60 -0.03 -11.65
C MET A 59 -7.64 -0.09 -10.51
N GLU A 60 -7.29 -0.69 -9.38
CA GLU A 60 -8.17 -0.75 -8.20
C GLU A 60 -8.54 0.65 -7.68
N ILE A 61 -7.57 1.57 -7.62
CA ILE A 61 -7.83 2.96 -7.22
C ILE A 61 -8.81 3.63 -8.18
N LYS A 62 -8.64 3.44 -9.49
CA LYS A 62 -9.56 4.00 -10.50
C LYS A 62 -10.98 3.46 -10.36
N GLU A 63 -11.13 2.17 -10.07
CA GLU A 63 -12.44 1.56 -9.83
C GLU A 63 -13.11 2.14 -8.59
N MET A 64 -12.37 2.28 -7.48
CA MET A 64 -12.88 2.90 -6.26
C MET A 64 -13.26 4.38 -6.46
N LEU A 65 -12.43 5.15 -7.15
CA LEU A 65 -12.73 6.55 -7.47
C LEU A 65 -13.99 6.66 -8.35
N GLY A 66 -14.13 5.77 -9.34
CA GLY A 66 -15.33 5.71 -10.17
C GLY A 66 -16.59 5.42 -9.37
N GLY A 67 -16.52 4.49 -8.41
CA GLY A 67 -17.62 4.20 -7.47
C GLY A 67 -17.98 5.38 -6.57
N MET A 68 -17.04 6.29 -6.30
CA MET A 68 -17.25 7.52 -5.52
C MET A 68 -17.67 8.71 -6.40
N GLY A 69 -17.76 8.54 -7.72
CA GLY A 69 -18.04 9.64 -8.65
C GLY A 69 -16.88 10.62 -8.83
N ILE A 70 -15.64 10.20 -8.53
CA ILE A 70 -14.42 11.01 -8.60
C ILE A 70 -13.57 10.53 -9.77
N ASN A 71 -13.03 11.42 -10.57
CA ASN A 71 -12.20 11.10 -11.72
C ASN A 71 -10.70 11.43 -11.55
N ALA A 72 -10.32 12.03 -10.44
CA ALA A 72 -8.95 12.39 -10.12
C ALA A 72 -8.63 12.11 -8.65
N ILE A 73 -7.48 11.46 -8.39
CA ILE A 73 -7.07 11.11 -7.02
C ILE A 73 -6.83 12.34 -6.15
N GLU A 74 -6.45 13.46 -6.74
CA GLU A 74 -6.26 14.75 -6.07
C GLU A 74 -7.53 15.22 -5.36
N SER A 75 -8.71 14.85 -5.88
CA SER A 75 -10.00 15.17 -5.27
C SER A 75 -10.25 14.49 -3.93
N LEU A 76 -9.42 13.51 -3.55
CA LEU A 76 -9.46 12.89 -2.22
C LEU A 76 -8.76 13.74 -1.16
N ARG A 77 -7.89 14.66 -1.53
CA ARG A 77 -7.16 15.51 -0.58
C ARG A 77 -8.14 16.38 0.18
N GLY A 78 -8.17 16.22 1.51
CA GLY A 78 -9.09 16.95 2.38
C GLY A 78 -10.57 16.57 2.22
N ASN A 79 -10.91 15.65 1.34
CA ASN A 79 -12.27 15.17 1.16
C ASN A 79 -12.63 14.18 2.29
N ARG A 80 -13.57 14.59 3.16
CA ARG A 80 -14.01 13.84 4.33
C ARG A 80 -15.39 13.20 4.15
N GLU A 81 -16.06 13.44 3.03
CA GLU A 81 -17.45 13.00 2.80
C GLU A 81 -17.58 11.47 2.83
N HIS A 82 -16.59 10.75 2.32
CA HIS A 82 -16.56 9.28 2.28
C HIS A 82 -15.88 8.64 3.49
N LEU A 83 -15.39 9.44 4.46
CA LEU A 83 -14.75 8.91 5.65
C LEU A 83 -15.76 8.69 6.78
N ARG A 84 -15.59 7.59 7.51
CA ARG A 84 -16.38 7.25 8.68
C ARG A 84 -15.46 6.74 9.78
N GLY A 85 -15.62 7.30 10.98
CA GLY A 85 -14.89 6.85 12.16
C GLY A 85 -15.50 5.59 12.75
N ILE A 86 -14.67 4.60 13.07
CA ILE A 86 -15.08 3.36 13.75
C ILE A 86 -14.40 3.34 15.11
N ASN A 87 -15.19 3.13 16.18
CA ASN A 87 -14.70 3.09 17.57
C ASN A 87 -13.91 4.35 18.00
N MET A 88 -14.35 5.51 17.53
CA MET A 88 -13.78 6.81 17.90
C MET A 88 -14.71 7.55 18.84
N ALA A 89 -14.13 8.31 19.78
CA ALA A 89 -14.89 9.17 20.66
C ALA A 89 -15.44 10.39 19.90
N GLN A 90 -16.53 10.97 20.41
CA GLN A 90 -17.19 12.10 19.76
C GLN A 90 -16.24 13.28 19.50
N HIS A 91 -15.40 13.63 20.47
CA HIS A 91 -14.44 14.73 20.32
C HIS A 91 -13.38 14.46 19.23
N GLU A 92 -12.99 13.18 19.03
CA GLU A 92 -12.06 12.80 17.95
C GLU A 92 -12.71 12.96 16.58
N LEU A 93 -13.98 12.58 16.45
CA LEU A 93 -14.75 12.77 15.21
C LEU A 93 -14.88 14.25 14.86
N GLU A 94 -15.12 15.11 15.88
CA GLU A 94 -15.20 16.55 15.70
C GLU A 94 -13.88 17.17 15.26
N ILE A 95 -12.76 16.78 15.89
CA ILE A 95 -11.41 17.22 15.49
C ILE A 95 -11.10 16.82 14.04
N LEU A 96 -11.43 15.60 13.67
CA LEU A 96 -11.19 15.07 12.33
C LEU A 96 -12.21 15.60 11.30
N GLY A 97 -13.34 16.12 11.75
CA GLY A 97 -14.42 16.60 10.87
C GLY A 97 -15.07 15.47 10.06
N ILE A 98 -15.23 14.29 10.67
CA ILE A 98 -15.84 13.12 10.04
C ILE A 98 -17.04 12.63 10.86
N LYS A 99 -17.90 11.83 10.24
CA LYS A 99 -19.05 11.22 10.91
C LYS A 99 -18.72 9.83 11.45
N ALA A 100 -19.44 9.39 12.45
CA ALA A 100 -19.34 8.00 12.91
C ALA A 100 -19.88 7.02 11.86
N ALA A 101 -19.36 5.81 11.86
CA ALA A 101 -19.87 4.72 11.02
C ALA A 101 -21.34 4.46 11.35
N GLY A 102 -22.17 4.27 10.33
CA GLY A 102 -23.61 4.05 10.46
C GLY A 102 -24.47 5.32 10.53
N MET A 103 -23.87 6.51 10.57
CA MET A 103 -24.63 7.77 10.47
C MET A 103 -24.94 8.08 8.99
N ALA A 104 -26.16 8.55 8.74
CA ALA A 104 -26.59 9.02 7.42
C ALA A 104 -25.79 10.25 6.96
N TRP A 105 -25.85 10.50 5.67
CA TRP A 105 -25.21 11.67 5.03
C TRP A 105 -25.77 13.00 5.54
#